data_7b11ff534182e063a20b74b109aeecf4
#
_entry.id   7b11ff534182e063a20b74b109aeecf4
#
_cell.length_a   1.000
_cell.length_b   1.000
_cell.length_c   1.000
_cell.angle_alpha   90.00
_cell.angle_beta   90.00
_cell.angle_gamma   90.00
#
_symmetry.space_group_name_H-M   'P 1'
#
loop_
_entity.id
_entity.type
_entity.pdbx_description
1 polymer ?
#
loop_
_entity_poly.entity_id
_entity_poly.type
_entity_poly.pdbx_seq_one_letter_code
_entity_poly.pdbx_strand_id
1 'polypeptide(L)'
;MTGEIWVASKSIIIFNKKVLLIQRSKNAGGGEYDWEIPGGSLKFGEDLLVGLCREIKEETGLSVRVDRLLYAMTALISPQRQIVGLTYLSYADADKITLSHEHIDYLWATRKQLVEMINKPMLNDFNKHSVLDILEID
;
A
#
# COMPACT_ATOMS: atom_id res chain seq x y z
N MET A 1 27.42 -5.49 13.09
CA MET A 1 26.67 -4.65 12.15
C MET A 1 25.56 -3.94 12.90
N THR A 2 25.45 -2.65 12.69
CA THR A 2 24.34 -1.87 13.23
C THR A 2 23.46 -1.40 12.08
N GLY A 3 22.17 -1.35 12.33
CA GLY A 3 21.23 -0.92 11.34
C GLY A 3 19.89 -0.58 11.97
N GLU A 4 18.98 -0.12 11.14
CA GLU A 4 17.61 0.21 11.53
C GLU A 4 16.63 -0.75 10.87
N ILE A 5 15.61 -1.13 11.60
CA ILE A 5 14.46 -1.87 11.05
C ILE A 5 13.25 -0.95 11.13
N TRP A 6 12.65 -0.68 9.98
CA TRP A 6 11.39 0.06 9.89
C TRP A 6 10.26 -0.89 9.57
N VAL A 7 9.12 -0.64 10.16
CA VAL A 7 7.90 -1.40 9.87
C VAL A 7 7.00 -0.52 9.02
N ALA A 8 6.62 -1.02 7.85
CA ALA A 8 5.69 -0.34 6.95
C ALA A 8 4.47 -1.22 6.73
N SER A 9 3.29 -0.65 6.83
CA SER A 9 2.03 -1.34 6.53
C SER A 9 1.35 -0.70 5.35
N LYS A 10 0.82 -1.52 4.46
CA LYS A 10 0.09 -1.09 3.27
C LYS A 10 -1.19 -1.91 3.16
N SER A 11 -2.14 -1.41 2.38
CA SER A 11 -3.38 -2.13 2.18
C SER A 11 -3.85 -2.12 0.74
N ILE A 12 -4.29 -3.29 0.28
CA ILE A 12 -5.13 -3.39 -0.90
C ILE A 12 -6.52 -2.97 -0.45
N ILE A 13 -7.01 -1.85 -0.97
CA ILE A 13 -8.30 -1.27 -0.58
C ILE A 13 -9.29 -1.50 -1.71
N ILE A 14 -10.38 -2.20 -1.39
CA ILE A 14 -11.42 -2.53 -2.36
C ILE A 14 -12.65 -1.66 -2.13
N PHE A 15 -13.17 -1.11 -3.23
CA PHE A 15 -14.47 -0.47 -3.30
C PHE A 15 -15.11 -0.82 -4.64
N ASN A 16 -16.34 -1.29 -4.61
CA ASN A 16 -17.11 -1.62 -5.82
C ASN A 16 -16.31 -2.52 -6.79
N LYS A 17 -15.68 -3.57 -6.24
CA LYS A 17 -14.88 -4.59 -6.97
C LYS A 17 -13.67 -4.03 -7.71
N LYS A 18 -13.13 -2.90 -7.26
CA LYS A 18 -11.90 -2.32 -7.79
C LYS A 18 -10.93 -2.01 -6.69
N VAL A 19 -9.65 -1.96 -7.02
CA VAL A 19 -8.55 -1.71 -6.08
C VAL A 19 -8.01 -0.30 -6.26
N LEU A 20 -7.80 0.40 -5.15
CA LEU A 20 -7.21 1.73 -5.21
C LEU A 20 -5.72 1.65 -5.48
N LEU A 21 -5.28 2.29 -6.55
CA LEU A 21 -3.88 2.56 -6.85
C LEU A 21 -3.65 4.06 -6.77
N ILE A 22 -2.49 4.45 -6.26
CA ILE A 22 -2.06 5.85 -6.18
C ILE A 22 -0.69 5.97 -6.81
N GLN A 23 -0.45 7.09 -7.50
CA GLN A 23 0.79 7.34 -8.22
C GLN A 23 1.67 8.30 -7.45
N ARG A 24 2.92 7.91 -7.19
CA ARG A 24 3.88 8.74 -6.46
C ARG A 24 4.27 9.97 -7.28
N SER A 25 4.40 11.11 -6.58
CA SER A 25 4.91 12.34 -7.17
C SER A 25 6.44 12.32 -7.20
N LYS A 26 7.03 13.30 -7.89
CA LYS A 26 8.48 13.50 -7.86
C LYS A 26 9.02 13.87 -6.48
N ASN A 27 8.15 14.30 -5.57
CA ASN A 27 8.52 14.73 -4.22
C ASN A 27 8.33 13.63 -3.18
N ALA A 28 8.05 12.40 -3.61
CA ALA A 28 7.73 11.30 -2.69
C ALA A 28 8.97 10.63 -2.06
N GLY A 29 10.18 11.02 -2.46
CA GLY A 29 11.41 10.50 -1.84
C GLY A 29 11.86 9.16 -2.40
N GLY A 30 11.63 8.90 -3.67
CA GLY A 30 11.99 7.67 -4.38
C GLY A 30 10.78 7.05 -5.06
N GLY A 31 11.02 6.19 -6.04
CA GLY A 31 9.96 5.56 -6.82
C GLY A 31 9.08 6.57 -7.55
N GLU A 32 9.66 7.65 -8.06
CA GLU A 32 8.93 8.72 -8.74
C GLU A 32 8.03 8.17 -9.84
N TYR A 33 6.76 8.59 -9.80
CA TYR A 33 5.71 8.18 -10.75
C TYR A 33 5.33 6.71 -10.72
N ASP A 34 5.87 5.93 -9.80
CA ASP A 34 5.43 4.55 -9.59
C ASP A 34 3.99 4.51 -9.07
N TRP A 35 3.24 3.51 -9.52
CA TRP A 35 1.93 3.20 -8.96
C TRP A 35 2.07 2.20 -7.82
N GLU A 36 1.35 2.45 -6.75
CA GLU A 36 1.43 1.64 -5.53
C GLU A 36 0.09 1.58 -4.81
N ILE A 37 0.02 0.77 -3.75
CA ILE A 37 -1.11 0.77 -2.83
C ILE A 37 -0.81 1.68 -1.63
N PRO A 38 -1.83 2.26 -0.98
CA PRO A 38 -1.63 3.18 0.15
C PRO A 38 -1.06 2.51 1.40
N GLY A 39 -0.36 3.28 2.19
CA GLY A 39 0.18 2.90 3.48
C GLY A 39 1.44 3.68 3.80
N GLY A 40 2.12 3.30 4.87
CA GLY A 40 3.34 3.98 5.28
C GLY A 40 3.95 3.38 6.54
N SER A 41 4.90 4.13 7.11
CA SER A 41 5.69 3.66 8.23
C SER A 41 4.94 3.78 9.55
N LEU A 42 5.10 2.75 10.38
CA LEU A 42 4.62 2.75 11.75
C LEU A 42 5.44 3.73 12.60
N LYS A 43 4.77 4.52 13.41
CA LYS A 43 5.43 5.40 14.38
C LYS A 43 5.65 4.65 15.68
N PHE A 44 6.75 4.99 16.37
CA PHE A 44 7.05 4.39 17.67
C PHE A 44 5.86 4.57 18.63
N GLY A 45 5.47 3.48 19.29
CA GLY A 45 4.37 3.48 20.26
C GLY A 45 2.98 3.37 19.66
N GLU A 46 2.88 3.36 18.34
CA GLU A 46 1.60 3.30 17.61
C GLU A 46 1.16 1.84 17.44
N ASP A 47 -0.13 1.55 17.64
CA ASP A 47 -0.70 0.26 17.29
C ASP A 47 -0.66 0.07 15.77
N LEU A 48 -0.40 -1.15 15.33
CA LEU A 48 -0.18 -1.47 13.92
C LEU A 48 -1.38 -1.08 13.04
N LEU A 49 -2.60 -1.45 13.42
CA LEU A 49 -3.79 -1.16 12.63
C LEU A 49 -4.19 0.32 12.72
N VAL A 50 -3.97 0.94 13.87
CA VAL A 50 -4.19 2.39 14.01
C VAL A 50 -3.25 3.16 13.08
N GLY A 51 -1.98 2.75 13.03
CA GLY A 51 -1.00 3.36 12.13
C GLY A 51 -1.35 3.20 10.66
N LEU A 52 -1.80 2.02 10.27
CA LEU A 52 -2.24 1.76 8.89
C LEU A 52 -3.41 2.67 8.51
N CYS A 53 -4.44 2.74 9.35
CA CYS A 53 -5.61 3.58 9.09
C CYS A 53 -5.24 5.08 9.05
N ARG A 54 -4.32 5.51 9.90
CA ARG A 54 -3.81 6.89 9.89
C ARG A 54 -3.13 7.22 8.56
N GLU A 55 -2.23 6.34 8.10
CA GLU A 55 -1.52 6.54 6.83
C GLU A 55 -2.49 6.57 5.64
N ILE A 56 -3.45 5.67 5.62
CA ILE A 56 -4.46 5.63 4.55
C ILE A 56 -5.27 6.93 4.55
N LYS A 57 -5.66 7.42 5.72
CA LYS A 57 -6.40 8.67 5.85
C LYS A 57 -5.59 9.86 5.37
N GLU A 58 -4.31 9.92 5.74
CA GLU A 58 -3.40 10.99 5.32
C GLU A 58 -3.19 11.00 3.80
N GLU A 59 -3.03 9.83 3.20
CA GLU A 59 -2.71 9.72 1.77
C GLU A 59 -3.92 9.82 0.85
N THR A 60 -5.08 9.37 1.30
CA THR A 60 -6.25 9.22 0.42
C THR A 60 -7.52 9.88 0.90
N GLY A 61 -7.58 10.29 2.17
CA GLY A 61 -8.80 10.80 2.78
C GLY A 61 -9.79 9.72 3.19
N LEU A 62 -9.51 8.45 2.90
CA LEU A 62 -10.45 7.36 3.16
C LEU A 62 -10.40 6.89 4.61
N SER A 63 -11.58 6.49 5.10
CA SER A 63 -11.71 5.63 6.27
C SER A 63 -12.01 4.22 5.77
N VAL A 64 -11.28 3.23 6.24
CA VAL A 64 -11.39 1.86 5.76
C VAL A 64 -11.68 0.90 6.89
N ARG A 65 -12.28 -0.24 6.55
CA ARG A 65 -12.41 -1.39 7.43
C ARG A 65 -11.33 -2.39 7.05
N VAL A 66 -10.38 -2.61 7.94
CA VAL A 66 -9.31 -3.60 7.72
C VAL A 66 -9.88 -4.99 7.94
N ASP A 67 -9.69 -5.88 6.97
CA ASP A 67 -10.20 -7.24 7.03
C ASP A 67 -9.14 -8.20 7.58
N ARG A 68 -8.00 -8.33 6.91
CA ARG A 68 -6.97 -9.28 7.31
C ARG A 68 -5.61 -8.96 6.72
N LEU A 69 -4.58 -9.54 7.33
CA LEU A 69 -3.23 -9.56 6.80
C LEU A 69 -3.15 -10.56 5.64
N LEU A 70 -2.64 -10.12 4.50
CA LEU A 70 -2.43 -10.97 3.33
C LEU A 70 -1.05 -11.62 3.32
N TYR A 71 -0.01 -10.83 3.56
CA TYR A 71 1.37 -11.33 3.63
C TYR A 71 2.27 -10.34 4.34
N ALA A 72 3.42 -10.84 4.78
CA ALA A 72 4.52 -10.05 5.30
C ALA A 72 5.77 -10.31 4.46
N MET A 73 6.66 -9.33 4.39
CA MET A 73 7.90 -9.44 3.64
C MET A 73 9.00 -8.63 4.31
N THR A 74 10.23 -8.90 3.93
CA THR A 74 11.36 -8.06 4.33
C THR A 74 12.14 -7.65 3.10
N ALA A 75 12.73 -6.46 3.15
CA ALA A 75 13.61 -5.97 2.11
C ALA A 75 14.74 -5.15 2.75
N LEU A 76 15.97 -5.36 2.28
CA LEU A 76 17.10 -4.53 2.66
C LEU A 76 17.20 -3.40 1.65
N ILE A 77 16.87 -2.17 2.05
CA ILE A 77 16.83 -1.02 1.13
C ILE A 77 18.14 -0.24 1.11
N SER A 78 19.01 -0.47 2.09
CA SER A 78 20.39 0.02 2.13
C SER A 78 21.16 -0.90 3.07
N PRO A 79 22.51 -0.79 3.13
CA PRO A 79 23.27 -1.61 4.06
C PRO A 79 22.89 -1.43 5.54
N GLN A 80 22.24 -0.31 5.88
CA GLN A 80 21.86 0.02 7.24
C GLN A 80 20.36 0.03 7.49
N ARG A 81 19.52 -0.23 6.47
CA ARG A 81 18.08 -0.13 6.64
C ARG A 81 17.35 -1.33 6.05
N GLN A 82 16.60 -1.98 6.89
CA GLN A 82 15.72 -3.10 6.53
C GLN A 82 14.27 -2.67 6.75
N ILE A 83 13.40 -3.06 5.82
CA ILE A 83 11.96 -2.87 5.97
C ILE A 83 11.32 -4.20 6.29
N VAL A 84 10.44 -4.22 7.30
CA VAL A 84 9.44 -5.26 7.49
C VAL A 84 8.14 -4.72 6.94
N GLY A 85 7.66 -5.30 5.87
CA GLY A 85 6.42 -4.87 5.20
C GLY A 85 5.26 -5.80 5.50
N LEU A 86 4.10 -5.20 5.79
CA LEU A 86 2.86 -5.93 6.07
C LEU A 86 1.80 -5.41 5.10
N THR A 87 1.20 -6.31 4.32
CA THR A 87 0.17 -5.94 3.36
C THR A 87 -1.16 -6.53 3.78
N TYR A 88 -2.14 -5.65 3.98
CA TYR A 88 -3.48 -5.96 4.44
C TYR A 88 -4.50 -5.88 3.30
N LEU A 89 -5.65 -6.48 3.53
CA LEU A 89 -6.85 -6.29 2.72
C LEU A 89 -7.82 -5.43 3.52
N SER A 90 -8.36 -4.39 2.87
CA SER A 90 -9.31 -3.48 3.49
C SER A 90 -10.43 -3.13 2.52
N TYR A 91 -11.53 -2.63 3.06
CA TYR A 91 -12.69 -2.19 2.28
C TYR A 91 -13.03 -0.75 2.62
N ALA A 92 -13.30 0.06 1.58
CA ALA A 92 -13.71 1.44 1.74
C ALA A 92 -15.23 1.56 1.59
N ASP A 93 -15.82 2.55 2.27
CA ASP A 93 -17.25 2.86 2.18
C ASP A 93 -17.56 3.88 1.10
N ALA A 94 -16.53 4.52 0.55
CA ALA A 94 -16.66 5.58 -0.44
C ALA A 94 -15.47 5.55 -1.39
N ASP A 95 -15.62 6.21 -2.53
CA ASP A 95 -14.58 6.24 -3.55
C ASP A 95 -13.92 7.62 -3.74
N LYS A 96 -14.36 8.61 -2.97
CA LYS A 96 -13.81 9.96 -3.07
C LYS A 96 -12.40 10.01 -2.47
N ILE A 97 -11.44 10.43 -3.27
CA ILE A 97 -10.03 10.48 -2.90
C ILE A 97 -9.57 11.93 -2.78
N THR A 98 -8.85 12.22 -1.70
CA THR A 98 -8.12 13.48 -1.52
C THR A 98 -6.66 13.13 -1.29
N LEU A 99 -5.84 13.30 -2.33
CA LEU A 99 -4.43 12.92 -2.28
C LEU A 99 -3.59 13.88 -1.45
N SER A 100 -2.59 13.33 -0.75
CA SER A 100 -1.54 14.14 -0.14
C SER A 100 -0.56 14.64 -1.23
N HIS A 101 0.40 15.49 -0.84
CA HIS A 101 1.40 16.02 -1.77
C HIS A 101 2.38 14.96 -2.30
N GLU A 102 2.41 13.78 -1.68
CA GLU A 102 3.29 12.68 -2.10
C GLU A 102 2.76 11.92 -3.31
N HIS A 103 1.52 12.14 -3.68
CA HIS A 103 0.86 11.45 -4.79
C HIS A 103 0.20 12.45 -5.73
N ILE A 104 0.22 12.13 -7.03
CA ILE A 104 -0.28 13.03 -8.09
C ILE A 104 -1.51 12.51 -8.80
N ASP A 105 -1.82 11.22 -8.66
CA ASP A 105 -2.97 10.62 -9.35
C ASP A 105 -3.46 9.39 -8.60
N TYR A 106 -4.66 8.97 -8.90
CA TYR A 106 -5.23 7.73 -8.37
C TYR A 106 -6.12 7.05 -9.42
N LEU A 107 -6.35 5.77 -9.22
CA LEU A 107 -7.23 4.97 -10.04
C LEU A 107 -7.86 3.87 -9.19
N TRP A 108 -9.16 3.70 -9.31
CA TRP A 108 -9.84 2.50 -8.86
C TRP A 108 -9.70 1.46 -9.97
N ALA A 109 -8.77 0.54 -9.80
CA ALA A 109 -8.28 -0.34 -10.85
C ALA A 109 -9.04 -1.66 -10.93
N THR A 110 -9.29 -2.10 -12.17
CA THR A 110 -9.66 -3.48 -12.44
C THR A 110 -8.45 -4.40 -12.23
N ARG A 111 -8.67 -5.71 -12.22
CA ARG A 111 -7.58 -6.70 -12.13
C ARG A 111 -6.52 -6.47 -13.21
N LYS A 112 -6.96 -6.27 -14.45
CA LYS A 112 -6.06 -6.03 -15.57
C LYS A 112 -5.22 -4.77 -15.36
N GLN A 113 -5.86 -3.68 -14.95
CA GLN A 113 -5.16 -2.42 -14.68
C GLN A 113 -4.19 -2.56 -13.51
N LEU A 114 -4.57 -3.25 -12.45
CA LEU A 114 -3.69 -3.52 -11.31
C LEU A 114 -2.40 -4.20 -11.77
N VAL A 115 -2.52 -5.28 -12.53
CA VAL A 115 -1.36 -6.05 -13.01
C VAL A 115 -0.48 -5.21 -13.94
N GLU A 116 -1.07 -4.39 -14.79
CA GLU A 116 -0.32 -3.57 -15.76
C GLU A 116 0.35 -2.35 -15.13
N MET A 117 -0.24 -1.79 -14.08
CA MET A 117 0.16 -0.46 -13.57
C MET A 117 1.01 -0.51 -12.31
N ILE A 118 0.75 -1.47 -11.41
CA ILE A 118 1.46 -1.50 -10.13
C ILE A 118 2.97 -1.71 -10.35
N ASN A 119 3.80 -1.13 -9.49
CA ASN A 119 5.24 -1.30 -9.59
C ASN A 119 5.64 -2.77 -9.52
N LYS A 120 6.73 -3.12 -10.18
CA LYS A 120 7.18 -4.50 -10.33
C LYS A 120 7.48 -5.21 -9.02
N PRO A 121 8.16 -4.61 -8.04
CA PRO A 121 8.41 -5.27 -6.76
C PRO A 121 7.12 -5.70 -6.05
N MET A 122 6.10 -4.85 -6.05
CA MET A 122 4.80 -5.20 -5.45
C MET A 122 4.10 -6.31 -6.23
N LEU A 123 4.12 -6.24 -7.56
CA LEU A 123 3.52 -7.29 -8.38
C LEU A 123 4.19 -8.63 -8.13
N ASN A 124 5.51 -8.66 -8.00
CA ASN A 124 6.25 -9.87 -7.68
C ASN A 124 5.80 -10.46 -6.34
N ASP A 125 5.62 -9.62 -5.31
CA ASP A 125 5.13 -10.06 -4.02
C ASP A 125 3.70 -10.59 -4.11
N PHE A 126 2.83 -9.92 -4.86
CA PHE A 126 1.45 -10.37 -5.06
C PHE A 126 1.42 -11.75 -5.70
N ASN A 127 2.25 -11.98 -6.71
CA ASN A 127 2.32 -13.27 -7.38
C ASN A 127 2.91 -14.35 -6.47
N LYS A 128 3.96 -14.02 -5.71
CA LYS A 128 4.59 -14.95 -4.78
C LYS A 128 3.62 -15.46 -3.72
N HIS A 129 2.70 -14.61 -3.26
CA HIS A 129 1.76 -14.94 -2.20
C HIS A 129 0.36 -15.25 -2.70
N SER A 130 0.18 -15.41 -4.01
CA SER A 130 -1.11 -15.71 -4.66
C SER A 130 -2.21 -14.73 -4.29
N VAL A 131 -1.86 -13.47 -4.11
CA VAL A 131 -2.78 -12.42 -3.66
C VAL A 131 -3.93 -12.23 -4.65
N LEU A 132 -3.62 -12.23 -5.95
CA LEU A 132 -4.64 -11.97 -6.97
C LEU A 132 -5.74 -13.04 -6.99
N ASP A 133 -5.43 -14.26 -6.54
CA ASP A 133 -6.38 -15.36 -6.53
C ASP A 133 -7.47 -15.21 -5.48
N ILE A 134 -7.22 -14.40 -4.45
CA ILE A 134 -8.17 -14.22 -3.33
C ILE A 134 -8.94 -12.91 -3.41
N LEU A 135 -8.60 -12.02 -4.33
CA LEU A 135 -9.29 -10.74 -4.48
C LEU A 135 -10.57 -10.90 -5.29
N GLU A 136 -11.69 -10.44 -4.72
CA GLU A 136 -12.98 -10.39 -5.41
C GLU A 136 -13.11 -9.07 -6.16
N ILE A 137 -12.47 -8.98 -7.31
CA ILE A 137 -12.41 -7.76 -8.13
C ILE A 137 -12.70 -8.05 -9.60
N ASP A 138 -13.14 -7.02 -10.30
CA ASP A 138 -13.39 -7.08 -11.74
C ASP A 138 -12.10 -7.21 -12.54
#